data_551e8bb473cccd323e04834058c7c182
#
_entry.id   551e8bb473cccd323e04834058c7c182
#
_cell.length_a   1.000
_cell.length_b   1.000
_cell.length_c   1.000
_cell.angle_alpha   90.00
_cell.angle_beta   90.00
_cell.angle_gamma   90.00
#
_symmetry.space_group_name_H-M   'P 1'
#
loop_
_entity.id
_entity.type
_entity.pdbx_description
1 polymer ?
#
loop_
_entity_poly.entity_id
_entity_poly.type
_entity_poly.pdbx_seq_one_letter_code
_entity_poly.pdbx_strand_id
1 'polypeptide(L)'
;MNPRSFYKLLIITTFAFIAAVTVWIVTPKYSTGTFFGEPLLPGLLEKINDVEVVSIEHSGKTLTFMRDNSGGWTLMEANGYPADKERIRNALIGLSHLEKIEPKTALPEFYPDLQVEDNAGEKSKSYLVTLLNTDGEQLTSLLIGKNISGVTWNGQGYFVRFPNDPQSWLVRGNVDVTGDQYSWMSARILPLIKGRISSVTVVDGTKTREAVYKRTDPTAALTPTYLSDKHLITAPDFIEKMEQALTSFDFEEAIARPENLADEVPFSSSLIETGDGLSIYLFLYLLDSNPYVAVVFTASDNADQDVRKEIAELEALHGKWLYRMPSEKILALLPFLSVPEEKEEPKKTEVSKEKEEKKTATPKAPQPKKATPDKTPKASSKKK
;
A
#
# COMPACT_ATOMS: atom_id res chain seq x y z
N MET A 1 -32.67 68.90 -23.31
CA MET A 1 -32.71 67.80 -22.29
C MET A 1 -33.56 68.29 -21.13
N ASN A 2 -34.55 67.54 -20.69
CA ASN A 2 -35.39 67.92 -19.59
C ASN A 2 -34.58 67.84 -18.29
N PRO A 3 -34.51 68.91 -17.45
CA PRO A 3 -33.70 68.93 -16.24
C PRO A 3 -33.90 67.71 -15.31
N ARG A 4 -35.14 67.19 -15.28
CA ARG A 4 -35.41 65.98 -14.48
C ARG A 4 -34.73 64.70 -15.04
N SER A 5 -34.51 64.59 -16.33
CA SER A 5 -33.79 63.46 -16.94
C SER A 5 -32.29 63.55 -16.71
N PHE A 6 -31.77 64.79 -16.66
CA PHE A 6 -30.38 65.04 -16.35
C PHE A 6 -30.00 64.60 -14.90
N TYR A 7 -30.85 64.98 -13.91
CA TYR A 7 -30.60 64.55 -12.52
C TYR A 7 -30.72 63.03 -12.34
N LYS A 8 -31.66 62.38 -13.03
CA LYS A 8 -31.76 60.91 -12.99
C LYS A 8 -30.51 60.25 -13.55
N LEU A 9 -30.01 60.73 -14.67
CA LEU A 9 -28.80 60.22 -15.30
C LEU A 9 -27.58 60.43 -14.39
N LEU A 10 -27.45 61.61 -13.77
CA LEU A 10 -26.37 61.95 -12.84
C LEU A 10 -26.34 61.00 -11.64
N ILE A 11 -27.50 60.71 -11.04
CA ILE A 11 -27.62 59.81 -9.90
C ILE A 11 -27.20 58.39 -10.31
N ILE A 12 -27.65 57.88 -11.47
CA ILE A 12 -27.29 56.54 -11.97
C ILE A 12 -25.79 56.44 -12.23
N THR A 13 -25.18 57.44 -12.87
CA THR A 13 -23.73 57.43 -13.13
C THR A 13 -22.90 57.53 -11.85
N THR A 14 -23.34 58.35 -10.87
CA THR A 14 -22.64 58.42 -9.59
C THR A 14 -22.72 57.09 -8.82
N PHE A 15 -23.90 56.43 -8.83
CA PHE A 15 -24.06 55.13 -8.20
C PHE A 15 -23.22 54.05 -8.89
N ALA A 16 -23.21 54.03 -10.24
CA ALA A 16 -22.35 53.12 -11.01
C ALA A 16 -20.86 53.35 -10.77
N PHE A 17 -20.45 54.63 -10.61
CA PHE A 17 -19.06 54.98 -10.29
C PHE A 17 -18.66 54.51 -8.88
N ILE A 18 -19.54 54.73 -7.88
CA ILE A 18 -19.31 54.24 -6.51
C ILE A 18 -19.23 52.74 -6.50
N ALA A 19 -20.13 52.03 -7.19
CA ALA A 19 -20.10 50.58 -7.31
C ALA A 19 -18.80 50.08 -7.97
N ALA A 20 -18.34 50.71 -9.04
CA ALA A 20 -17.08 50.39 -9.71
C ALA A 20 -15.85 50.61 -8.80
N VAL A 21 -15.85 51.72 -8.04
CA VAL A 21 -14.78 52.01 -7.07
C VAL A 21 -14.81 51.01 -5.91
N THR A 22 -15.99 50.62 -5.44
CA THR A 22 -16.14 49.61 -4.39
C THR A 22 -15.62 48.24 -4.86
N VAL A 23 -15.99 47.83 -6.07
CA VAL A 23 -15.46 46.58 -6.68
C VAL A 23 -13.95 46.68 -6.84
N TRP A 24 -13.39 47.81 -7.26
CA TRP A 24 -11.95 48.01 -7.43
C TRP A 24 -11.17 47.95 -6.10
N ILE A 25 -11.78 48.43 -5.00
CA ILE A 25 -11.17 48.41 -3.64
C ILE A 25 -11.32 47.01 -3.01
N VAL A 26 -12.47 46.35 -3.20
CA VAL A 26 -12.78 45.06 -2.58
C VAL A 26 -12.22 43.89 -3.38
N THR A 27 -12.02 44.05 -4.70
CA THR A 27 -11.37 42.99 -5.50
C THR A 27 -9.91 42.93 -5.14
N PRO A 28 -9.43 41.80 -4.55
CA PRO A 28 -8.02 41.62 -4.28
C PRO A 28 -7.25 41.88 -5.60
N LYS A 29 -6.27 42.73 -5.57
CA LYS A 29 -5.35 42.94 -6.72
C LYS A 29 -4.52 41.68 -6.82
N TYR A 30 -5.03 40.70 -7.50
CA TYR A 30 -4.19 39.56 -7.91
C TYR A 30 -3.08 40.16 -8.79
N SER A 31 -1.91 40.23 -8.21
CA SER A 31 -0.72 40.57 -8.96
C SER A 31 -0.60 39.53 -10.08
N THR A 32 -0.74 39.95 -11.32
CA THR A 32 -0.39 39.16 -12.51
C THR A 32 1.13 39.03 -12.64
N GLY A 33 1.85 39.01 -11.50
CA GLY A 33 3.25 38.68 -11.46
C GLY A 33 3.43 37.24 -11.96
N THR A 34 4.37 37.02 -12.84
CA THR A 34 4.77 35.71 -13.29
C THR A 34 5.45 35.00 -12.11
N PHE A 35 4.68 34.29 -11.29
CA PHE A 35 5.21 33.44 -10.21
C PHE A 35 5.83 32.14 -10.72
N PHE A 36 5.79 31.94 -12.02
CA PHE A 36 6.27 30.74 -12.65
C PHE A 36 7.76 30.48 -12.37
N GLY A 37 8.02 29.36 -11.66
CA GLY A 37 9.38 28.99 -11.26
C GLY A 37 9.86 29.58 -9.94
N GLU A 38 9.03 30.37 -9.23
CA GLU A 38 9.36 30.82 -7.87
C GLU A 38 9.21 29.66 -6.87
N PRO A 39 10.24 29.36 -6.04
CA PRO A 39 10.11 28.32 -5.02
C PRO A 39 8.94 28.61 -4.07
N LEU A 40 8.14 27.60 -3.76
CA LEU A 40 7.05 27.71 -2.78
C LEU A 40 7.62 27.85 -1.35
N LEU A 41 8.67 27.09 -1.05
CA LEU A 41 9.31 26.97 0.26
C LEU A 41 10.79 27.38 0.14
N PRO A 42 11.08 28.69 -0.02
CA PRO A 42 12.45 29.17 -0.18
C PRO A 42 13.28 28.84 1.07
N GLY A 43 14.50 28.32 0.88
CA GLY A 43 15.43 27.97 1.96
C GLY A 43 15.16 26.63 2.64
N LEU A 44 14.12 25.88 2.24
CA LEU A 44 13.86 24.56 2.82
C LEU A 44 14.93 23.53 2.40
N LEU A 45 15.43 23.63 1.16
CA LEU A 45 16.45 22.71 0.66
C LEU A 45 17.73 22.73 1.51
N GLU A 46 18.16 23.92 1.95
CA GLU A 46 19.33 24.10 2.79
C GLU A 46 19.13 23.56 4.22
N LYS A 47 17.86 23.50 4.67
CA LYS A 47 17.47 23.05 6.01
C LYS A 47 16.96 21.61 6.04
N ILE A 48 16.99 20.88 4.93
CA ILE A 48 16.46 19.50 4.86
C ILE A 48 17.15 18.57 5.85
N ASN A 49 18.44 18.77 6.10
CA ASN A 49 19.21 17.97 7.03
C ASN A 49 18.91 18.29 8.50
N ASP A 50 18.29 19.44 8.77
CA ASP A 50 17.91 19.87 10.11
C ASP A 50 16.53 19.35 10.51
N VAL A 51 15.82 18.67 9.58
CA VAL A 51 14.50 18.08 9.85
C VAL A 51 14.68 16.88 10.77
N GLU A 52 14.06 16.92 11.94
CA GLU A 52 14.04 15.84 12.94
C GLU A 52 12.66 15.19 13.07
N VAL A 53 11.58 15.93 12.76
CA VAL A 53 10.22 15.41 12.81
C VAL A 53 9.50 15.77 11.51
N VAL A 54 8.83 14.77 10.93
CA VAL A 54 7.87 14.93 9.84
C VAL A 54 6.52 14.46 10.35
N SER A 55 5.52 15.34 10.36
CA SER A 55 4.15 14.98 10.69
C SER A 55 3.26 15.11 9.46
N ILE A 56 2.45 14.10 9.21
CA ILE A 56 1.45 14.06 8.12
C ILE A 56 0.10 13.79 8.75
N GLU A 57 -0.79 14.79 8.68
CA GLU A 57 -2.15 14.64 9.16
C GLU A 57 -3.11 14.52 7.98
N HIS A 58 -3.98 13.50 8.00
CA HIS A 58 -4.96 13.26 6.96
C HIS A 58 -6.17 12.52 7.52
N SER A 59 -7.39 13.00 7.21
CA SER A 59 -8.64 12.35 7.61
C SER A 59 -8.70 11.99 9.10
N GLY A 60 -8.24 12.90 9.98
CA GLY A 60 -8.25 12.73 11.43
C GLY A 60 -7.19 11.78 11.99
N LYS A 61 -6.30 11.27 11.14
CA LYS A 61 -5.14 10.45 11.52
C LYS A 61 -3.86 11.25 11.37
N THR A 62 -2.91 11.00 12.25
CA THR A 62 -1.56 11.58 12.20
C THR A 62 -0.54 10.46 12.01
N LEU A 63 0.44 10.68 11.17
CA LEU A 63 1.65 9.88 11.05
C LEU A 63 2.82 10.77 11.45
N THR A 64 3.55 10.36 12.48
CA THR A 64 4.69 11.10 13.02
C THR A 64 5.97 10.32 12.82
N PHE A 65 6.86 10.84 12.00
CA PHE A 65 8.17 10.27 11.74
C PHE A 65 9.19 11.04 12.55
N MET A 66 9.98 10.33 13.35
CA MET A 66 11.07 10.90 14.13
C MET A 66 12.40 10.34 13.64
N ARG A 67 13.40 11.21 13.51
CA ARG A 67 14.75 10.78 13.18
C ARG A 67 15.37 10.09 14.39
N ASP A 68 16.01 8.96 14.18
CA ASP A 68 16.75 8.26 15.22
C ASP A 68 18.23 8.68 15.26
N ASN A 69 18.93 8.28 16.33
CA ASN A 69 20.34 8.62 16.53
C ASN A 69 21.30 8.01 15.49
N SER A 70 20.82 7.03 14.69
CA SER A 70 21.59 6.41 13.60
C SER A 70 21.37 7.10 12.25
N GLY A 71 20.52 8.14 12.21
CA GLY A 71 20.09 8.85 11.00
C GLY A 71 19.05 8.07 10.20
N GLY A 72 18.40 7.09 10.81
CA GLY A 72 17.18 6.44 10.34
C GLY A 72 15.93 7.25 10.70
N TRP A 73 14.77 6.71 10.36
CA TRP A 73 13.48 7.26 10.71
C TRP A 73 12.59 6.20 11.34
N THR A 74 11.81 6.58 12.33
CA THR A 74 10.85 5.68 13.00
C THR A 74 9.46 6.28 12.94
N LEU A 75 8.45 5.44 12.73
CA LEU A 75 7.04 5.80 12.73
C LEU A 75 6.45 5.59 14.13
N MET A 76 6.04 6.65 14.78
CA MET A 76 5.58 6.62 16.18
C MET A 76 4.27 5.85 16.35
N GLU A 77 3.34 6.01 15.42
CA GLU A 77 2.03 5.32 15.42
C GLU A 77 2.16 3.81 15.17
N ALA A 78 3.31 3.35 14.69
CA ALA A 78 3.67 1.93 14.57
C ALA A 78 4.67 1.49 15.65
N ASN A 79 4.57 2.05 16.88
CA ASN A 79 5.44 1.73 18.02
C ASN A 79 6.94 1.93 17.75
N GLY A 80 7.30 2.91 16.94
CA GLY A 80 8.67 3.19 16.56
C GLY A 80 9.24 2.24 15.51
N TYR A 81 8.39 1.62 14.69
CA TYR A 81 8.82 0.80 13.56
C TYR A 81 9.69 1.60 12.58
N PRO A 82 10.74 1.03 12.02
CA PRO A 82 11.58 1.70 11.03
C PRO A 82 10.79 2.15 9.82
N ALA A 83 10.85 3.45 9.52
CA ALA A 83 10.25 4.00 8.32
C ALA A 83 11.21 3.90 7.12
N ASP A 84 10.65 3.88 5.91
CA ASP A 84 11.42 3.90 4.67
C ASP A 84 12.13 5.25 4.51
N LYS A 85 13.43 5.24 4.79
CA LYS A 85 14.31 6.42 4.73
C LYS A 85 14.32 7.07 3.36
N GLU A 86 14.32 6.28 2.28
CA GLU A 86 14.36 6.82 0.94
C GLU A 86 13.03 7.49 0.58
N ARG A 87 11.93 6.94 1.02
CA ARG A 87 10.61 7.55 0.81
C ARG A 87 10.48 8.88 1.56
N ILE A 88 10.89 8.94 2.83
CA ILE A 88 10.89 10.20 3.59
C ILE A 88 11.80 11.22 2.93
N ARG A 89 13.00 10.83 2.53
CA ARG A 89 13.94 11.69 1.80
C ARG A 89 13.33 12.23 0.52
N ASN A 90 12.68 11.38 -0.29
CA ASN A 90 12.06 11.78 -1.54
C ASN A 90 10.88 12.74 -1.29
N ALA A 91 10.09 12.54 -0.24
CA ALA A 91 9.03 13.46 0.16
C ALA A 91 9.59 14.83 0.55
N LEU A 92 10.65 14.87 1.36
CA LEU A 92 11.31 16.12 1.78
C LEU A 92 11.92 16.87 0.58
N ILE A 93 12.61 16.16 -0.31
CA ILE A 93 13.17 16.73 -1.54
C ILE A 93 12.02 17.24 -2.44
N GLY A 94 10.96 16.47 -2.59
CA GLY A 94 9.79 16.88 -3.37
C GLY A 94 9.15 18.16 -2.86
N LEU A 95 8.99 18.29 -1.53
CA LEU A 95 8.49 19.50 -0.89
C LEU A 95 9.41 20.71 -1.14
N SER A 96 10.72 20.54 -1.02
CA SER A 96 11.69 21.63 -1.20
C SER A 96 11.78 22.15 -2.65
N HIS A 97 11.36 21.33 -3.62
CA HIS A 97 11.37 21.68 -5.04
C HIS A 97 10.00 22.11 -5.57
N LEU A 98 9.02 22.35 -4.70
CA LEU A 98 7.73 22.89 -5.13
C LEU A 98 7.89 24.31 -5.67
N GLU A 99 7.37 24.55 -6.86
CA GLU A 99 7.41 25.86 -7.52
C GLU A 99 6.00 26.38 -7.78
N LYS A 100 5.79 27.66 -7.52
CA LYS A 100 4.52 28.33 -7.79
C LYS A 100 4.27 28.43 -9.30
N ILE A 101 3.03 28.13 -9.70
CA ILE A 101 2.54 28.36 -11.07
C ILE A 101 1.64 29.57 -11.09
N GLU A 102 0.56 29.54 -10.30
CA GLU A 102 -0.44 30.60 -10.24
C GLU A 102 -1.19 30.60 -8.90
N PRO A 103 -1.63 31.77 -8.43
CA PRO A 103 -2.53 31.86 -7.28
C PRO A 103 -3.91 31.31 -7.66
N LYS A 104 -4.58 30.63 -6.73
CA LYS A 104 -5.95 30.14 -6.88
C LYS A 104 -6.89 30.92 -5.97
N THR A 105 -7.77 30.28 -5.22
CA THR A 105 -8.73 30.95 -4.37
C THR A 105 -8.14 31.35 -3.01
N ALA A 106 -8.65 32.47 -2.46
CA ALA A 106 -8.43 32.86 -1.06
C ALA A 106 -9.74 32.76 -0.24
N LEU A 107 -10.81 32.19 -0.82
CA LEU A 107 -12.11 32.07 -0.19
C LEU A 107 -12.29 30.66 0.38
N PRO A 108 -12.54 30.53 1.70
CA PRO A 108 -12.63 29.24 2.38
C PRO A 108 -13.70 28.29 1.81
N GLU A 109 -14.78 28.83 1.27
CA GLU A 109 -15.87 28.06 0.65
C GLU A 109 -15.44 27.20 -0.53
N PHE A 110 -14.31 27.56 -1.21
CA PHE A 110 -13.76 26.82 -2.35
C PHE A 110 -12.57 25.93 -1.99
N TYR A 111 -12.11 25.92 -0.72
CA TYR A 111 -11.00 25.04 -0.32
C TYR A 111 -11.32 23.54 -0.50
N PRO A 112 -12.55 23.05 -0.22
CA PRO A 112 -12.88 21.65 -0.44
C PRO A 112 -12.78 21.21 -1.91
N ASP A 113 -13.02 22.11 -2.87
CA ASP A 113 -12.89 21.79 -4.31
C ASP A 113 -11.45 21.54 -4.72
N LEU A 114 -10.50 22.20 -4.04
CA LEU A 114 -9.08 22.08 -4.20
C LEU A 114 -8.45 21.06 -3.20
N GLN A 115 -9.24 20.60 -2.21
CA GLN A 115 -8.81 19.74 -1.10
C GLN A 115 -7.70 20.38 -0.27
N VAL A 116 -7.78 21.69 -0.02
CA VAL A 116 -6.83 22.45 0.81
C VAL A 116 -7.50 23.07 2.03
N GLU A 117 -8.62 22.50 2.45
CA GLU A 117 -9.33 22.84 3.68
C GLU A 117 -8.45 22.56 4.90
N ASP A 118 -8.72 23.27 6.02
CA ASP A 118 -8.03 22.98 7.27
C ASP A 118 -8.32 21.53 7.69
N ASN A 119 -7.26 20.84 8.14
CA ASN A 119 -7.33 19.41 8.46
C ASN A 119 -8.05 19.19 9.80
N ALA A 120 -9.37 19.41 9.80
CA ALA A 120 -10.23 19.35 10.98
C ALA A 120 -11.12 18.11 10.96
N GLY A 121 -10.50 16.91 11.08
CA GLY A 121 -11.24 15.67 11.31
C GLY A 121 -11.35 14.73 10.09
N GLU A 122 -12.14 13.67 10.23
CA GLU A 122 -12.22 12.52 9.31
C GLU A 122 -12.69 12.84 7.89
N LYS A 123 -13.32 13.99 7.67
CA LYS A 123 -13.86 14.39 6.37
C LYS A 123 -12.89 15.22 5.52
N SER A 124 -11.80 15.71 6.11
CA SER A 124 -10.80 16.47 5.38
C SER A 124 -10.07 15.56 4.39
N LYS A 125 -9.91 16.07 3.17
CA LYS A 125 -9.14 15.39 2.11
C LYS A 125 -7.75 15.98 1.94
N SER A 126 -7.44 17.07 2.63
CA SER A 126 -6.11 17.66 2.64
C SER A 126 -5.12 16.79 3.41
N TYR A 127 -3.85 16.90 3.04
CA TYR A 127 -2.72 16.42 3.82
C TYR A 127 -2.03 17.61 4.46
N LEU A 128 -2.03 17.71 5.78
CA LEU A 128 -1.22 18.71 6.46
C LEU A 128 0.15 18.11 6.77
N VAL A 129 1.19 18.63 6.11
CA VAL A 129 2.56 18.22 6.34
C VAL A 129 3.26 19.29 7.16
N THR A 130 3.80 18.89 8.32
CA THR A 130 4.56 19.79 9.22
C THR A 130 5.96 19.24 9.42
N LEU A 131 6.98 20.09 9.28
CA LEU A 131 8.38 19.76 9.49
C LEU A 131 8.92 20.54 10.68
N LEU A 132 9.55 19.83 11.63
CA LEU A 132 10.19 20.43 12.80
C LEU A 132 11.70 20.15 12.78
N ASN A 133 12.49 21.09 13.32
CA ASN A 133 13.92 20.91 13.53
C ASN A 133 14.22 20.24 14.89
N THR A 134 15.50 20.06 15.19
CA THR A 134 16.02 19.51 16.46
C THR A 134 15.53 20.25 17.71
N ASP A 135 15.31 21.55 17.61
CA ASP A 135 14.85 22.41 18.72
C ASP A 135 13.31 22.36 18.87
N GLY A 136 12.61 21.61 18.01
CA GLY A 136 11.15 21.55 17.95
C GLY A 136 10.52 22.76 17.27
N GLU A 137 11.30 23.63 16.63
CA GLU A 137 10.79 24.76 15.88
C GLU A 137 10.22 24.31 14.53
N GLN A 138 9.10 24.88 14.13
CA GLN A 138 8.46 24.60 12.85
C GLN A 138 9.25 25.23 11.71
N LEU A 139 9.84 24.38 10.86
CA LEU A 139 10.49 24.82 9.62
C LEU A 139 9.45 25.19 8.56
N THR A 140 8.39 24.41 8.44
CA THR A 140 7.25 24.69 7.56
C THR A 140 6.02 23.87 7.97
N SER A 141 4.85 24.35 7.53
CA SER A 141 3.59 23.60 7.58
C SER A 141 2.81 23.92 6.31
N LEU A 142 2.37 22.88 5.58
CA LEU A 142 1.76 23.01 4.26
C LEU A 142 0.60 22.05 4.12
N LEU A 143 -0.56 22.57 3.72
CA LEU A 143 -1.70 21.79 3.27
C LEU A 143 -1.50 21.43 1.80
N ILE A 144 -1.50 20.12 1.51
CA ILE A 144 -1.37 19.55 0.17
C ILE A 144 -2.72 18.95 -0.20
N GLY A 145 -3.27 19.42 -1.28
CA GLY A 145 -4.58 19.04 -1.77
C GLY A 145 -4.52 18.20 -3.03
N LYS A 146 -5.52 18.42 -3.86
CA LYS A 146 -5.74 17.64 -5.08
C LYS A 146 -4.56 17.72 -6.04
N ASN A 147 -4.17 16.55 -6.54
CA ASN A 147 -3.20 16.41 -7.63
C ASN A 147 -3.89 16.61 -8.99
N ILE A 148 -3.21 17.29 -9.91
CA ILE A 148 -3.65 17.46 -11.28
C ILE A 148 -2.57 16.97 -12.24
N SER A 149 -2.91 15.99 -13.06
CA SER A 149 -2.04 15.50 -14.12
C SER A 149 -2.09 16.42 -15.35
N GLY A 150 -0.94 16.56 -16.04
CA GLY A 150 -0.89 17.25 -17.34
C GLY A 150 -0.83 18.77 -17.27
N VAL A 151 -0.61 19.38 -16.11
CA VAL A 151 -0.52 20.84 -15.96
C VAL A 151 0.83 21.39 -16.45
N THR A 152 1.86 20.56 -16.47
CA THR A 152 3.21 20.93 -16.90
C THR A 152 3.87 19.86 -17.76
N TRP A 153 4.88 20.25 -18.54
CA TRP A 153 5.61 19.36 -19.47
C TRP A 153 6.39 18.26 -18.73
N ASN A 154 6.79 18.50 -17.46
CA ASN A 154 7.68 17.63 -16.69
C ASN A 154 7.28 17.49 -15.21
N GLY A 155 6.00 17.51 -14.84
CA GLY A 155 5.62 17.36 -13.45
C GLY A 155 4.13 17.29 -13.22
N GLN A 156 3.79 16.86 -12.03
CA GLN A 156 2.42 16.89 -11.53
C GLN A 156 2.13 18.28 -10.94
N GLY A 157 0.89 18.72 -11.03
CA GLY A 157 0.42 19.91 -10.34
C GLY A 157 -0.29 19.55 -9.04
N TYR A 158 -0.11 20.35 -8.00
CA TYR A 158 -0.81 20.21 -6.74
C TYR A 158 -1.44 21.53 -6.34
N PHE A 159 -2.64 21.49 -5.76
CA PHE A 159 -3.13 22.63 -5.01
C PHE A 159 -2.55 22.57 -3.62
N VAL A 160 -2.07 23.72 -3.14
CA VAL A 160 -1.49 23.83 -1.80
C VAL A 160 -1.95 25.13 -1.12
N ARG A 161 -1.90 25.15 0.21
CA ARG A 161 -2.16 26.34 1.02
C ARG A 161 -1.35 26.28 2.32
N PHE A 162 -0.85 27.41 2.76
CA PHE A 162 -0.32 27.52 4.12
C PHE A 162 -1.47 27.60 5.13
N PRO A 163 -1.43 26.91 6.28
CA PRO A 163 -2.54 26.93 7.25
C PRO A 163 -2.98 28.34 7.68
N ASN A 164 -2.04 29.26 7.83
CA ASN A 164 -2.29 30.63 8.29
C ASN A 164 -2.42 31.66 7.16
N ASP A 165 -2.44 31.22 5.90
CA ASP A 165 -2.60 32.07 4.72
C ASP A 165 -3.88 31.69 3.99
N PRO A 166 -4.80 32.63 3.71
CA PRO A 166 -6.00 32.33 2.94
C PRO A 166 -5.68 32.01 1.47
N GLN A 167 -4.52 32.42 0.94
CA GLN A 167 -4.19 32.21 -0.45
C GLN A 167 -3.78 30.77 -0.75
N SER A 168 -4.55 30.09 -1.59
CA SER A 168 -4.17 28.80 -2.16
C SER A 168 -3.41 28.99 -3.48
N TRP A 169 -2.58 28.02 -3.80
CA TRP A 169 -1.70 28.05 -4.96
C TRP A 169 -1.81 26.78 -5.77
N LEU A 170 -1.67 26.88 -7.09
CA LEU A 170 -1.27 25.79 -7.93
C LEU A 170 0.25 25.78 -8.01
N VAL A 171 0.85 24.65 -7.66
CA VAL A 171 2.30 24.43 -7.71
C VAL A 171 2.63 23.26 -8.61
N ARG A 172 3.87 23.21 -9.12
CA ARG A 172 4.43 22.04 -9.79
C ARG A 172 5.48 21.39 -8.90
N GLY A 173 5.60 20.09 -9.02
CA GLY A 173 6.61 19.29 -8.33
C GLY A 173 6.22 17.84 -8.32
N ASN A 174 6.95 17.05 -7.56
CA ASN A 174 6.65 15.65 -7.30
C ASN A 174 6.66 15.41 -5.79
N VAL A 175 5.48 15.38 -5.18
CA VAL A 175 5.32 15.15 -3.75
C VAL A 175 4.61 13.83 -3.54
N ASP A 176 5.30 12.87 -2.94
CA ASP A 176 4.72 11.59 -2.54
C ASP A 176 4.33 11.65 -1.07
N VAL A 177 3.07 12.02 -0.80
CA VAL A 177 2.50 12.08 0.55
C VAL A 177 1.24 11.23 0.58
N THR A 178 1.14 10.36 1.59
CA THR A 178 -0.03 9.50 1.82
C THR A 178 -0.31 9.36 3.31
N GLY A 179 -1.58 9.17 3.66
CA GLY A 179 -2.03 8.84 5.02
C GLY A 179 -1.98 7.34 5.34
N ASP A 180 -1.55 6.50 4.40
CA ASP A 180 -1.38 5.06 4.63
C ASP A 180 -0.02 4.78 5.29
N GLN A 181 -0.06 4.36 6.56
CA GLN A 181 1.15 4.10 7.34
C GLN A 181 2.04 3.00 6.75
N TYR A 182 1.44 1.95 6.17
CA TYR A 182 2.19 0.81 5.63
C TYR A 182 3.06 1.20 4.44
N SER A 183 2.61 2.18 3.65
CA SER A 183 3.41 2.74 2.56
C SER A 183 4.70 3.41 3.02
N TRP A 184 4.77 3.83 4.29
CA TRP A 184 5.94 4.48 4.88
C TRP A 184 6.84 3.55 5.68
N MET A 185 6.36 2.34 5.98
CA MET A 185 7.14 1.37 6.75
C MET A 185 8.18 0.70 5.84
N SER A 186 9.34 0.39 6.41
CA SER A 186 10.36 -0.38 5.69
C SER A 186 9.83 -1.78 5.39
N ALA A 187 9.38 -1.99 4.16
CA ALA A 187 8.73 -3.23 3.73
C ALA A 187 9.72 -4.33 3.30
N ARG A 188 11.01 -3.99 3.14
CA ARG A 188 12.00 -4.94 2.64
C ARG A 188 12.59 -5.78 3.77
N ILE A 189 11.77 -6.67 4.34
CA ILE A 189 12.17 -7.53 5.45
C ILE A 189 13.10 -8.64 4.96
N LEU A 190 12.76 -9.30 3.86
CA LEU A 190 13.60 -10.35 3.28
C LEU A 190 14.31 -9.81 2.03
N PRO A 191 15.66 -9.83 1.99
CA PRO A 191 16.44 -9.37 0.83
C PRO A 191 16.54 -10.48 -0.23
N LEU A 192 15.44 -11.18 -0.49
CA LEU A 192 15.42 -12.35 -1.36
C LEU A 192 14.94 -12.00 -2.76
N ILE A 193 15.66 -12.53 -3.74
CA ILE A 193 15.20 -12.70 -5.10
C ILE A 193 15.22 -14.20 -5.43
N LYS A 194 14.42 -14.61 -6.40
CA LYS A 194 14.22 -16.03 -6.72
C LYS A 194 15.54 -16.83 -6.85
N GLY A 195 16.49 -16.32 -7.62
CA GLY A 195 17.78 -16.99 -7.86
C GLY A 195 18.74 -17.02 -6.66
N ARG A 196 18.52 -16.20 -5.63
CA ARG A 196 19.35 -16.19 -4.41
C ARG A 196 19.05 -17.37 -3.48
N ILE A 197 17.79 -17.85 -3.47
CA ILE A 197 17.35 -18.96 -2.63
C ILE A 197 17.96 -20.27 -3.15
N SER A 198 18.75 -20.96 -2.35
CA SER A 198 19.34 -22.26 -2.67
C SER A 198 18.54 -23.42 -2.08
N SER A 199 18.01 -23.25 -0.86
CA SER A 199 17.17 -24.26 -0.22
C SER A 199 16.12 -23.63 0.69
N VAL A 200 15.01 -24.36 0.88
CA VAL A 200 13.97 -24.05 1.86
C VAL A 200 13.65 -25.34 2.62
N THR A 201 13.86 -25.31 3.93
CA THR A 201 13.47 -26.39 4.85
C THR A 201 12.32 -25.91 5.71
N VAL A 202 11.21 -26.63 5.72
CA VAL A 202 10.04 -26.31 6.57
C VAL A 202 9.79 -27.45 7.55
N VAL A 203 9.64 -27.09 8.82
CA VAL A 203 9.42 -28.05 9.93
C VAL A 203 8.16 -27.63 10.67
N ASP A 204 7.28 -28.59 11.00
CA ASP A 204 6.12 -28.30 11.84
C ASP A 204 6.50 -28.11 13.32
N GLY A 205 5.61 -27.51 14.11
CA GLY A 205 5.87 -27.18 15.52
C GLY A 205 6.14 -28.39 16.40
N THR A 206 5.68 -29.57 15.99
CA THR A 206 5.94 -30.83 16.69
C THR A 206 7.28 -31.46 16.27
N LYS A 207 7.94 -30.91 15.24
CA LYS A 207 9.16 -31.42 14.61
C LYS A 207 9.03 -32.86 14.08
N THR A 208 7.81 -33.30 13.79
CA THR A 208 7.51 -34.64 13.27
C THR A 208 7.42 -34.66 11.76
N ARG A 209 7.12 -33.49 11.15
CA ARG A 209 7.01 -33.36 9.70
C ARG A 209 8.03 -32.34 9.20
N GLU A 210 8.76 -32.73 8.17
CA GLU A 210 9.80 -31.91 7.54
C GLU A 210 9.69 -32.03 6.02
N ALA A 211 9.85 -30.89 5.34
CA ALA A 211 9.93 -30.80 3.89
C ALA A 211 11.15 -29.97 3.51
N VAL A 212 11.99 -30.51 2.60
CA VAL A 212 13.17 -29.83 2.09
C VAL A 212 13.05 -29.67 0.58
N TYR A 213 13.16 -28.42 0.13
CA TYR A 213 13.17 -28.03 -1.28
C TYR A 213 14.55 -27.46 -1.60
N LYS A 214 15.16 -27.91 -2.70
CA LYS A 214 16.47 -27.41 -3.12
C LYS A 214 16.46 -26.97 -4.58
N ARG A 215 17.36 -26.06 -4.90
CA ARG A 215 17.63 -25.57 -6.24
C ARG A 215 18.98 -26.07 -6.71
N THR A 216 19.05 -26.55 -7.94
CA THR A 216 20.30 -27.05 -8.54
C THR A 216 21.19 -25.95 -9.09
N ASP A 217 20.57 -24.87 -9.59
CA ASP A 217 21.24 -23.66 -10.08
C ASP A 217 20.31 -22.45 -9.93
N PRO A 218 20.81 -21.19 -9.97
CA PRO A 218 20.03 -20.00 -9.71
C PRO A 218 18.83 -19.79 -10.64
N THR A 219 18.79 -20.40 -11.81
CA THR A 219 17.71 -20.27 -12.80
C THR A 219 16.69 -21.39 -12.73
N ALA A 220 17.03 -22.52 -12.08
CA ALA A 220 16.15 -23.66 -11.91
C ALA A 220 15.02 -23.36 -10.90
N ALA A 221 13.92 -24.10 -10.97
CA ALA A 221 12.90 -24.10 -9.91
C ALA A 221 13.39 -24.87 -8.68
N LEU A 222 12.87 -24.54 -7.50
CA LEU A 222 13.00 -25.38 -6.32
C LEU A 222 12.30 -26.73 -6.57
N THR A 223 12.94 -27.80 -6.11
CA THR A 223 12.40 -29.17 -6.21
C THR A 223 12.43 -29.84 -4.86
N PRO A 224 11.42 -30.63 -4.48
CA PRO A 224 11.44 -31.36 -3.23
C PRO A 224 12.54 -32.44 -3.26
N THR A 225 13.41 -32.40 -2.25
CA THR A 225 14.51 -33.37 -2.11
C THR A 225 14.33 -34.31 -0.93
N TYR A 226 13.59 -33.88 0.08
CA TYR A 226 13.22 -34.70 1.23
C TYR A 226 11.83 -34.32 1.72
N LEU A 227 11.03 -35.33 2.05
CA LEU A 227 9.69 -35.20 2.60
C LEU A 227 9.50 -36.30 3.63
N SER A 228 9.30 -35.92 4.89
CA SER A 228 9.06 -36.89 5.98
C SER A 228 7.71 -37.58 5.87
N ASP A 229 6.76 -36.96 5.15
CA ASP A 229 5.43 -37.50 4.88
C ASP A 229 5.13 -37.37 3.38
N LYS A 230 4.69 -38.47 2.77
CA LYS A 230 4.28 -38.51 1.36
C LYS A 230 3.06 -37.69 1.00
N HIS A 231 2.31 -37.23 1.99
CA HIS A 231 1.15 -36.35 1.81
C HIS A 231 1.54 -34.85 1.77
N LEU A 232 2.82 -34.55 1.92
CA LEU A 232 3.31 -33.18 1.78
C LEU A 232 3.19 -32.71 0.33
N ILE A 233 2.97 -31.40 0.17
CA ILE A 233 2.73 -30.84 -1.15
C ILE A 233 4.01 -30.77 -1.94
N THR A 234 3.95 -31.35 -3.13
CA THR A 234 5.04 -31.31 -4.12
C THR A 234 4.63 -30.62 -5.42
N ALA A 235 3.39 -30.11 -5.46
CA ALA A 235 2.85 -29.49 -6.65
C ALA A 235 3.67 -28.26 -7.07
N PRO A 236 4.02 -28.09 -8.35
CA PRO A 236 4.83 -26.97 -8.82
C PRO A 236 4.21 -25.60 -8.51
N ASP A 237 2.89 -25.46 -8.56
CA ASP A 237 2.16 -24.23 -8.24
C ASP A 237 2.27 -23.84 -6.76
N PHE A 238 2.32 -24.80 -5.84
CA PHE A 238 2.59 -24.53 -4.43
C PHE A 238 4.01 -24.02 -4.23
N ILE A 239 5.00 -24.66 -4.86
CA ILE A 239 6.41 -24.26 -4.76
C ILE A 239 6.60 -22.85 -5.33
N GLU A 240 5.95 -22.52 -6.43
CA GLU A 240 5.99 -21.18 -7.00
C GLU A 240 5.39 -20.13 -6.05
N LYS A 241 4.23 -20.41 -5.44
CA LYS A 241 3.61 -19.55 -4.44
C LYS A 241 4.49 -19.37 -3.20
N MET A 242 5.15 -20.43 -2.74
CA MET A 242 6.12 -20.36 -1.65
C MET A 242 7.31 -19.45 -2.01
N GLU A 243 7.90 -19.60 -3.18
CA GLU A 243 8.96 -18.71 -3.66
C GLU A 243 8.49 -17.27 -3.75
N GLN A 244 7.27 -17.04 -4.25
CA GLN A 244 6.68 -15.71 -4.34
C GLN A 244 6.46 -15.11 -2.95
N ALA A 245 5.93 -15.86 -1.98
CA ALA A 245 5.74 -15.39 -0.62
C ALA A 245 7.07 -14.99 0.05
N LEU A 246 8.16 -15.70 -0.25
CA LEU A 246 9.49 -15.39 0.27
C LEU A 246 10.14 -14.19 -0.42
N THR A 247 9.92 -14.00 -1.72
CA THR A 247 10.55 -12.91 -2.48
C THR A 247 9.76 -11.60 -2.44
N SER A 248 8.48 -11.64 -2.08
CA SER A 248 7.63 -10.47 -1.82
C SER A 248 7.00 -10.62 -0.44
N PHE A 249 7.82 -10.42 0.60
CA PHE A 249 7.39 -10.54 1.99
C PHE A 249 6.66 -9.26 2.40
N ASP A 250 5.34 -9.23 2.19
CA ASP A 250 4.47 -8.13 2.62
C ASP A 250 3.87 -8.47 3.98
N PHE A 251 3.58 -7.46 4.78
CA PHE A 251 2.95 -7.61 6.09
C PHE A 251 1.81 -6.60 6.26
N GLU A 252 0.84 -6.94 7.10
CA GLU A 252 -0.31 -6.11 7.44
C GLU A 252 -0.09 -5.35 8.74
N GLU A 253 0.81 -5.83 9.59
CA GLU A 253 1.10 -5.25 10.90
C GLU A 253 2.49 -5.67 11.36
N ALA A 254 3.17 -4.79 12.08
CA ALA A 254 4.39 -5.11 12.82
C ALA A 254 4.19 -4.74 14.29
N ILE A 255 4.50 -5.67 15.18
CA ILE A 255 4.47 -5.45 16.63
C ILE A 255 5.84 -5.73 17.23
N ALA A 256 6.17 -5.08 18.34
CA ALA A 256 7.41 -5.39 19.06
C ALA A 256 7.38 -6.85 19.54
N ARG A 257 8.51 -7.55 19.41
CA ARG A 257 8.63 -8.93 19.87
C ARG A 257 8.43 -8.99 21.39
N PRO A 258 7.45 -9.74 21.89
CA PRO A 258 7.25 -9.92 23.35
C PRO A 258 8.47 -10.57 23.99
N GLU A 259 8.82 -10.15 25.21
CA GLU A 259 9.97 -10.70 25.95
C GLU A 259 9.82 -12.21 26.23
N ASN A 260 8.59 -12.67 26.46
CA ASN A 260 8.27 -14.09 26.71
C ASN A 260 8.12 -14.93 25.44
N LEU A 261 8.37 -14.38 24.24
CA LEU A 261 8.22 -15.14 22.99
C LEU A 261 9.17 -16.35 22.95
N ALA A 262 10.31 -16.29 23.64
CA ALA A 262 11.25 -17.41 23.71
C ALA A 262 10.68 -18.66 24.39
N ASP A 263 9.62 -18.49 25.23
CA ASP A 263 8.93 -19.57 25.92
C ASP A 263 7.83 -20.20 25.06
N GLU A 264 7.46 -19.55 23.94
CA GLU A 264 6.43 -20.01 23.03
C GLU A 264 7.00 -20.95 21.96
N VAL A 265 6.25 -21.99 21.64
CA VAL A 265 6.64 -22.93 20.58
C VAL A 265 6.03 -22.48 19.25
N PRO A 266 6.82 -22.18 18.21
CA PRO A 266 6.28 -21.85 16.92
C PRO A 266 5.50 -23.06 16.34
N PHE A 267 4.34 -22.82 15.72
CA PHE A 267 3.58 -23.89 15.08
C PHE A 267 4.20 -24.37 13.76
N SER A 268 5.11 -23.58 13.18
CA SER A 268 5.97 -23.95 12.06
C SER A 268 7.23 -23.11 12.07
N SER A 269 8.32 -23.67 11.55
CA SER A 269 9.56 -22.95 11.28
C SER A 269 10.08 -23.25 9.89
N SER A 270 10.62 -22.23 9.24
CA SER A 270 11.24 -22.37 7.92
C SER A 270 12.68 -21.85 7.98
N LEU A 271 13.63 -22.62 7.41
CA LEU A 271 15.00 -22.18 7.16
C LEU A 271 15.15 -21.96 5.66
N ILE A 272 15.49 -20.75 5.29
CA ILE A 272 15.83 -20.38 3.93
C ILE A 272 17.33 -20.16 3.86
N GLU A 273 18.02 -20.91 3.02
CA GLU A 273 19.44 -20.75 2.77
C GLU A 273 19.67 -20.16 1.38
N THR A 274 20.65 -19.29 1.29
CA THR A 274 21.05 -18.64 0.03
C THR A 274 22.40 -19.18 -0.45
N GLY A 275 22.69 -19.02 -1.73
CA GLY A 275 23.94 -19.48 -2.32
C GLY A 275 25.18 -18.73 -1.82
N ASP A 276 25.02 -17.51 -1.31
CA ASP A 276 26.07 -16.63 -0.79
C ASP A 276 26.25 -16.71 0.74
N GLY A 277 25.48 -17.58 1.41
CA GLY A 277 25.68 -17.89 2.82
C GLY A 277 24.81 -17.11 3.81
N LEU A 278 23.79 -16.37 3.36
CA LEU A 278 22.74 -15.86 4.24
C LEU A 278 21.77 -16.99 4.58
N SER A 279 21.48 -17.17 5.87
CA SER A 279 20.46 -18.10 6.38
C SER A 279 19.39 -17.31 7.11
N ILE A 280 18.12 -17.53 6.76
CA ILE A 280 16.95 -16.82 7.30
C ILE A 280 16.03 -17.85 7.95
N TYR A 281 15.76 -17.66 9.24
CA TYR A 281 14.76 -18.45 9.96
C TYR A 281 13.47 -17.65 10.04
N LEU A 282 12.36 -18.26 9.66
CA LEU A 282 11.01 -17.75 9.87
C LEU A 282 10.35 -18.65 10.93
N PHE A 283 9.95 -18.06 12.05
CA PHE A 283 9.22 -18.76 13.11
C PHE A 283 7.79 -18.24 13.13
N LEU A 284 6.83 -19.13 12.90
CA LEU A 284 5.41 -18.81 12.86
C LEU A 284 4.78 -19.06 14.22
N TYR A 285 4.26 -18.02 14.84
CA TYR A 285 3.57 -18.06 16.13
C TYR A 285 2.10 -17.74 15.97
N LEU A 286 1.26 -18.25 16.86
CA LEU A 286 -0.14 -17.90 16.96
C LEU A 286 -0.34 -17.09 18.23
N LEU A 287 -0.49 -15.77 18.11
CA LEU A 287 -0.73 -14.86 19.25
C LEU A 287 -2.17 -14.34 19.14
N ASP A 288 -2.96 -14.55 20.18
CA ASP A 288 -4.39 -14.15 20.21
C ASP A 288 -5.16 -14.58 18.95
N SER A 289 -4.92 -15.81 18.49
CA SER A 289 -5.49 -16.41 17.27
C SER A 289 -5.05 -15.75 15.94
N ASN A 290 -4.08 -14.84 15.97
CA ASN A 290 -3.50 -14.23 14.77
C ASN A 290 -2.11 -14.82 14.49
N PRO A 291 -1.79 -15.16 13.24
CA PRO A 291 -0.47 -15.67 12.88
C PRO A 291 0.53 -14.52 12.74
N TYR A 292 1.64 -14.64 13.45
CA TYR A 292 2.78 -13.72 13.37
C TYR A 292 4.04 -14.47 13.00
N VAL A 293 4.92 -13.80 12.29
CA VAL A 293 6.24 -14.33 11.88
C VAL A 293 7.34 -13.55 12.56
N ALA A 294 8.22 -14.25 13.28
CA ALA A 294 9.51 -13.72 13.69
C ALA A 294 10.55 -14.08 12.63
N VAL A 295 11.44 -13.15 12.32
CA VAL A 295 12.54 -13.34 11.38
C VAL A 295 13.86 -13.27 12.14
N VAL A 296 14.78 -14.22 11.85
CA VAL A 296 16.14 -14.23 12.40
C VAL A 296 17.11 -14.47 11.26
N PHE A 297 18.16 -13.66 11.20
CA PHE A 297 19.17 -13.73 10.16
C PHE A 297 20.47 -14.25 10.73
N THR A 298 21.09 -15.24 10.07
CA THR A 298 22.35 -15.81 10.48
C THR A 298 23.29 -16.00 9.29
N ALA A 299 24.59 -16.07 9.57
CA ALA A 299 25.59 -16.38 8.56
C ALA A 299 25.91 -17.88 8.59
N SER A 300 25.96 -18.51 7.41
CA SER A 300 26.60 -19.81 7.29
C SER A 300 28.15 -19.68 7.31
N ASP A 301 28.86 -20.77 7.44
CA ASP A 301 30.32 -20.77 7.54
C ASP A 301 31.01 -20.16 6.32
N ASN A 302 30.40 -20.27 5.14
CA ASN A 302 30.90 -19.76 3.86
C ASN A 302 30.47 -18.31 3.54
N ALA A 303 29.74 -17.65 4.44
CA ALA A 303 29.33 -16.26 4.23
C ALA A 303 30.53 -15.32 4.22
N ASP A 304 30.60 -14.45 3.21
CA ASP A 304 31.60 -13.40 3.13
C ASP A 304 31.33 -12.22 4.06
N GLN A 305 32.20 -11.22 4.03
CA GLN A 305 32.09 -10.05 4.91
C GLN A 305 30.92 -9.15 4.55
N ASP A 306 30.55 -9.07 3.27
CA ASP A 306 29.43 -8.23 2.81
C ASP A 306 28.11 -8.83 3.27
N VAL A 307 27.95 -10.16 3.18
CA VAL A 307 26.77 -10.87 3.71
C VAL A 307 26.67 -10.73 5.23
N ARG A 308 27.79 -10.82 5.96
CA ARG A 308 27.79 -10.62 7.43
C ARG A 308 27.38 -9.19 7.81
N LYS A 309 27.78 -8.20 7.03
CA LYS A 309 27.35 -6.82 7.23
C LYS A 309 25.86 -6.65 6.93
N GLU A 310 25.36 -7.22 5.83
CA GLU A 310 23.94 -7.25 5.49
C GLU A 310 23.11 -7.86 6.62
N ILE A 311 23.55 -8.99 7.19
CA ILE A 311 22.91 -9.66 8.32
C ILE A 311 22.82 -8.72 9.54
N ALA A 312 23.90 -8.03 9.89
CA ALA A 312 23.90 -7.12 11.02
C ALA A 312 22.90 -5.95 10.84
N GLU A 313 22.81 -5.43 9.63
CA GLU A 313 21.85 -4.39 9.27
C GLU A 313 20.40 -4.91 9.34
N LEU A 314 20.13 -6.10 8.81
CA LEU A 314 18.80 -6.72 8.83
C LEU A 314 18.34 -7.07 10.26
N GLU A 315 19.23 -7.64 11.09
CA GLU A 315 18.93 -7.94 12.49
C GLU A 315 18.64 -6.66 13.30
N ALA A 316 19.40 -5.59 13.07
CA ALA A 316 19.18 -4.32 13.73
C ALA A 316 17.81 -3.70 13.39
N LEU A 317 17.37 -3.86 12.14
CA LEU A 317 16.10 -3.34 11.67
C LEU A 317 14.92 -4.24 12.05
N HIS A 318 15.04 -5.55 11.87
CA HIS A 318 13.91 -6.48 11.86
C HIS A 318 13.91 -7.48 13.02
N GLY A 319 15.06 -7.74 13.67
CA GLY A 319 15.20 -8.77 14.68
C GLY A 319 14.32 -8.61 15.93
N LYS A 320 13.83 -7.40 16.20
CA LYS A 320 12.97 -7.08 17.36
C LYS A 320 11.48 -7.01 17.06
N TRP A 321 11.05 -7.41 15.84
CA TRP A 321 9.67 -7.31 15.41
C TRP A 321 9.04 -8.67 15.13
N LEU A 322 7.71 -8.72 15.24
CA LEU A 322 6.85 -9.76 14.71
C LEU A 322 5.96 -9.16 13.62
N TYR A 323 5.80 -9.90 12.56
CA TYR A 323 5.05 -9.47 11.38
C TYR A 323 3.80 -10.30 11.19
N ARG A 324 2.64 -9.66 11.11
CA ARG A 324 1.42 -10.31 10.67
C ARG A 324 1.36 -10.27 9.16
N MET A 325 1.43 -11.45 8.54
CA MET A 325 1.34 -11.60 7.10
C MET A 325 -0.09 -11.86 6.63
N PRO A 326 -0.43 -11.52 5.37
CA PRO A 326 -1.65 -12.00 4.74
C PRO A 326 -1.77 -13.52 4.84
N SER A 327 -2.98 -14.01 5.16
CA SER A 327 -3.21 -15.46 5.39
C SER A 327 -2.81 -16.33 4.20
N GLU A 328 -2.99 -15.85 2.96
CA GLU A 328 -2.58 -16.55 1.74
C GLU A 328 -1.07 -16.80 1.67
N LYS A 329 -0.25 -15.85 2.15
CA LYS A 329 1.22 -16.00 2.20
C LYS A 329 1.65 -16.96 3.30
N ILE A 330 0.96 -16.91 4.46
CA ILE A 330 1.17 -17.91 5.52
C ILE A 330 0.90 -19.32 4.99
N LEU A 331 -0.22 -19.53 4.29
CA LEU A 331 -0.58 -20.83 3.71
C LEU A 331 0.46 -21.30 2.67
N ALA A 332 1.04 -20.37 1.91
CA ALA A 332 2.09 -20.71 0.94
C ALA A 332 3.40 -21.16 1.61
N LEU A 333 3.62 -20.84 2.89
CA LEU A 333 4.78 -21.30 3.67
C LEU A 333 4.54 -22.62 4.44
N LEU A 334 3.33 -23.20 4.36
CA LEU A 334 2.93 -24.35 5.16
C LEU A 334 2.59 -25.56 4.27
N PRO A 335 3.58 -26.37 3.88
CA PRO A 335 3.34 -27.56 3.05
C PRO A 335 2.49 -28.63 3.74
N PHE A 336 2.25 -28.48 5.06
CA PHE A 336 1.53 -29.45 5.88
C PHE A 336 0.01 -29.24 5.95
N LEU A 337 -0.50 -28.08 5.53
CA LEU A 337 -1.91 -27.71 5.67
C LEU A 337 -2.78 -28.07 4.46
N SER A 338 -2.19 -28.44 3.33
CA SER A 338 -2.96 -28.88 2.19
C SER A 338 -3.29 -30.36 2.34
N VAL A 339 -4.53 -30.65 2.60
CA VAL A 339 -5.06 -32.01 2.45
C VAL A 339 -5.10 -32.28 0.95
N PRO A 340 -4.45 -33.35 0.43
CA PRO A 340 -4.66 -33.75 -0.96
C PRO A 340 -6.17 -33.99 -1.12
N GLU A 341 -6.81 -33.42 -2.12
CA GLU A 341 -8.11 -33.91 -2.56
C GLU A 341 -7.94 -35.42 -2.81
N GLU A 342 -8.57 -36.21 -1.97
CA GLU A 342 -8.67 -37.65 -2.17
C GLU A 342 -9.37 -37.83 -3.54
N LYS A 343 -8.58 -38.14 -4.57
CA LYS A 343 -9.15 -38.53 -5.87
C LYS A 343 -10.03 -39.72 -5.56
N GLU A 344 -11.35 -39.51 -5.55
CA GLU A 344 -12.32 -40.61 -5.55
C GLU A 344 -11.89 -41.58 -6.64
N GLU A 345 -11.40 -42.76 -6.23
CA GLU A 345 -11.19 -43.86 -7.17
C GLU A 345 -12.54 -44.11 -7.86
N PRO A 346 -12.56 -44.21 -9.20
CA PRO A 346 -13.80 -44.49 -9.89
C PRO A 346 -14.36 -45.82 -9.35
N LYS A 347 -15.50 -45.74 -8.66
CA LYS A 347 -16.26 -46.93 -8.22
C LYS A 347 -16.35 -47.88 -9.37
N LYS A 348 -15.65 -49.02 -9.29
CA LYS A 348 -15.86 -50.17 -10.18
C LYS A 348 -17.33 -50.56 -10.10
N THR A 349 -18.07 -50.26 -11.14
CA THR A 349 -19.41 -50.78 -11.35
C THR A 349 -19.28 -52.27 -11.52
N GLU A 350 -19.64 -53.03 -10.48
CA GLU A 350 -19.84 -54.48 -10.60
C GLU A 350 -20.98 -54.72 -11.57
N VAL A 351 -20.61 -55.22 -12.74
CA VAL A 351 -21.56 -55.79 -13.70
C VAL A 351 -21.99 -57.13 -13.16
N SER A 352 -23.11 -57.18 -12.47
CA SER A 352 -23.79 -58.44 -12.16
C SER A 352 -24.38 -59.02 -13.45
N LYS A 353 -23.85 -60.16 -13.83
CA LYS A 353 -24.42 -61.06 -14.88
C LYS A 353 -25.71 -61.64 -14.35
N GLU A 354 -26.81 -61.30 -14.99
CA GLU A 354 -28.00 -62.18 -14.95
C GLU A 354 -28.55 -62.45 -16.33
N LYS A 355 -28.92 -63.67 -16.53
CA LYS A 355 -29.13 -64.43 -17.74
C LYS A 355 -30.31 -63.97 -18.62
N GLU A 356 -30.11 -64.30 -19.90
CA GLU A 356 -31.11 -64.45 -20.96
C GLU A 356 -32.43 -65.06 -20.52
N GLU A 357 -33.57 -64.53 -21.02
CA GLU A 357 -34.60 -65.35 -21.71
C GLU A 357 -35.43 -64.50 -22.67
N LYS A 358 -35.63 -65.13 -23.85
CA LYS A 358 -36.34 -64.72 -25.05
C LYS A 358 -37.79 -64.28 -24.84
N LYS A 359 -38.31 -63.34 -25.60
CA LYS A 359 -39.36 -63.55 -26.64
C LYS A 359 -39.70 -62.23 -27.41
N THR A 360 -39.49 -62.33 -28.67
CA THR A 360 -40.17 -61.79 -29.86
C THR A 360 -41.40 -60.91 -29.66
N ALA A 361 -41.47 -59.77 -30.28
CA ALA A 361 -42.37 -59.31 -31.35
C ALA A 361 -42.19 -57.78 -31.64
N THR A 362 -41.83 -57.49 -32.87
CA THR A 362 -41.97 -56.23 -33.63
C THR A 362 -43.42 -56.23 -34.28
N PRO A 363 -43.93 -55.18 -34.94
CA PRO A 363 -43.64 -53.71 -34.95
C PRO A 363 -44.93 -52.84 -34.97
N LYS A 364 -44.81 -51.51 -34.84
CA LYS A 364 -45.56 -50.54 -35.68
C LYS A 364 -45.24 -49.07 -35.27
N ALA A 365 -44.65 -48.38 -36.17
CA ALA A 365 -44.79 -46.94 -36.33
C ALA A 365 -46.13 -46.65 -37.03
N PRO A 366 -46.68 -45.42 -37.10
CA PRO A 366 -46.03 -44.20 -37.53
C PRO A 366 -46.55 -42.89 -36.88
N GLN A 367 -45.83 -41.85 -37.22
CA GLN A 367 -46.08 -40.38 -37.17
C GLN A 367 -47.49 -39.98 -37.70
N PRO A 368 -47.87 -38.66 -37.84
CA PRO A 368 -47.35 -37.34 -37.26
C PRO A 368 -48.49 -36.32 -36.99
N LYS A 369 -48.09 -35.04 -36.79
CA LYS A 369 -48.77 -33.76 -37.08
C LYS A 369 -49.11 -32.89 -35.86
N LYS A 370 -48.54 -31.73 -35.87
CA LYS A 370 -48.79 -30.37 -36.36
C LYS A 370 -49.15 -29.39 -35.23
N ALA A 371 -48.40 -28.42 -35.14
CA ALA A 371 -48.46 -27.00 -35.53
C ALA A 371 -48.96 -26.02 -34.45
N THR A 372 -48.07 -25.12 -34.09
CA THR A 372 -48.15 -23.66 -33.88
C THR A 372 -49.55 -22.98 -34.08
N PRO A 373 -49.85 -21.74 -33.57
CA PRO A 373 -48.95 -20.64 -33.20
C PRO A 373 -49.48 -19.67 -32.08
N ASP A 374 -48.54 -18.80 -31.64
CA ASP A 374 -48.69 -17.34 -31.57
C ASP A 374 -49.62 -16.67 -30.54
N LYS A 375 -49.05 -15.76 -29.74
CA LYS A 375 -49.38 -14.35 -29.50
C LYS A 375 -48.94 -13.83 -28.14
N THR A 376 -47.94 -12.98 -28.16
CA THR A 376 -47.81 -11.77 -27.30
C THR A 376 -49.02 -10.85 -27.51
N PRO A 377 -49.30 -9.75 -26.77
CA PRO A 377 -48.45 -8.97 -25.84
C PRO A 377 -49.19 -8.22 -24.69
N LYS A 378 -48.43 -7.30 -24.05
CA LYS A 378 -48.84 -6.05 -23.28
C LYS A 378 -49.09 -6.22 -21.80
N ALA A 379 -48.31 -5.62 -20.99
CA ALA A 379 -48.10 -4.22 -20.63
C ALA A 379 -49.00 -3.73 -19.47
N SER A 380 -48.37 -2.95 -18.58
CA SER A 380 -48.95 -1.92 -17.71
C SER A 380 -48.99 -2.24 -16.21
N SER A 381 -48.07 -1.72 -15.43
CA SER A 381 -48.14 -0.39 -14.82
C SER A 381 -48.64 -0.37 -13.36
N LYS A 382 -47.77 0.25 -12.53
CA LYS A 382 -48.06 1.19 -11.42
C LYS A 382 -48.25 0.71 -9.98
N LYS A 383 -47.38 1.32 -9.19
CA LYS A 383 -47.57 1.95 -7.85
C LYS A 383 -47.63 1.02 -6.63
N LYS A 384 -46.71 1.14 -5.74
CA LYS A 384 -46.47 2.21 -4.76
C LYS A 384 -45.01 2.25 -4.34
#